data_db9ab9867987092f765b24d7a304e0d0
#
_entry.id   db9ab9867987092f765b24d7a304e0d0
#
_cell.length_a   1.000
_cell.length_b   1.000
_cell.length_c   1.000
_cell.angle_alpha   90.00
_cell.angle_beta   90.00
_cell.angle_gamma   90.00
#
_symmetry.space_group_name_H-M   'P 1'
#
loop_
_entity.id
_entity.type
_entity.pdbx_description
1 polymer ?
#
loop_
_entity_poly.entity_id
_entity_poly.type
_entity_poly.pdbx_seq_one_letter_code
_entity_poly.pdbx_strand_id
1 'polypeptide(L)'
;MLSITNLQYQYKNAENLYTYDLEVKPQEVVAILGQSGSGKSTLLDIVAGFVESSSGSIRLGAKELIGLPVEKRPITILFQNHNLFEHLTVQKNILLGVSKVLKDSIEEVEKVQAILKEVGLEDFEHTIASQLSGGQQQRVALARVLIRREPILLLDEPFTGLDEKTRLEMLDLVKKITVKHDLHTIMVTHEIEDCERIASHVYKMKDHTLVAQ
;
A
#
# COMPACT_ATOMS: atom_id res chain seq x y z
N MET A 1 -15.67 2.45 -6.05
CA MET A 1 -14.73 2.36 -7.18
C MET A 1 -13.73 3.50 -7.07
N LEU A 2 -12.45 3.19 -7.15
CA LEU A 2 -11.36 4.17 -7.33
C LEU A 2 -11.10 4.30 -8.82
N SER A 3 -11.12 5.52 -9.37
CA SER A 3 -10.84 5.79 -10.77
C SER A 3 -9.74 6.84 -10.90
N ILE A 4 -8.78 6.57 -11.77
CA ILE A 4 -7.70 7.47 -12.16
C ILE A 4 -7.85 7.69 -13.65
N THR A 5 -8.06 8.94 -14.05
CA THR A 5 -8.44 9.27 -15.44
C THR A 5 -7.57 10.39 -15.99
N ASN A 6 -6.90 10.12 -17.12
CA ASN A 6 -6.00 11.06 -17.81
C ASN A 6 -5.03 11.75 -16.84
N LEU A 7 -4.53 11.00 -15.84
CA LEU A 7 -3.62 11.53 -14.84
C LEU A 7 -2.24 11.70 -15.47
N GLN A 8 -1.73 12.92 -15.48
CA GLN A 8 -0.47 13.25 -16.12
C GLN A 8 0.53 13.83 -15.13
N TYR A 9 1.79 13.49 -15.34
CA TYR A 9 2.89 14.01 -14.57
C TYR A 9 4.16 14.13 -15.42
N GLN A 10 4.90 15.21 -15.20
CA GLN A 10 6.19 15.44 -15.84
C GLN A 10 7.19 15.92 -14.78
N TYR A 11 8.33 15.28 -14.69
CA TYR A 11 9.42 15.74 -13.82
C TYR A 11 9.99 17.07 -14.35
N LYS A 12 10.41 17.94 -13.44
CA LYS A 12 11.11 19.18 -13.82
C LYS A 12 12.35 18.83 -14.65
N ASN A 13 12.48 19.48 -15.79
CA ASN A 13 13.59 19.28 -16.74
C ASN A 13 13.63 17.91 -17.44
N ALA A 14 12.57 17.12 -17.42
CA ALA A 14 12.44 15.90 -18.21
C ALA A 14 11.47 16.13 -19.38
N GLU A 15 11.75 15.49 -20.52
CA GLU A 15 10.85 15.54 -21.70
C GLU A 15 9.69 14.55 -21.58
N ASN A 16 9.85 13.52 -20.76
CA ASN A 16 8.90 12.43 -20.65
C ASN A 16 7.64 12.83 -19.86
N LEU A 17 6.49 12.72 -20.49
CA LEU A 17 5.16 12.86 -19.88
C LEU A 17 4.64 11.48 -19.48
N TYR A 18 4.39 11.28 -18.21
CA TYR A 18 3.75 10.06 -17.70
C TYR A 18 2.24 10.21 -17.76
N THR A 19 1.55 9.16 -18.25
CA THR A 19 0.09 9.14 -18.35
C THR A 19 -0.45 7.86 -17.71
N TYR A 20 -1.47 8.01 -16.86
CA TYR A 20 -2.06 6.90 -16.12
C TYR A 20 -3.58 6.92 -16.23
N ASP A 21 -4.14 5.78 -16.64
CA ASP A 21 -5.56 5.50 -16.66
C ASP A 21 -5.80 4.11 -16.07
N LEU A 22 -6.55 4.03 -14.98
CA LEU A 22 -6.92 2.74 -14.38
C LEU A 22 -8.14 2.86 -13.47
N GLU A 23 -8.82 1.75 -13.28
CA GLU A 23 -9.93 1.61 -12.33
C GLU A 23 -9.67 0.46 -11.37
N VAL A 24 -10.04 0.64 -10.10
CA VAL A 24 -9.96 -0.39 -9.07
C VAL A 24 -11.32 -0.48 -8.39
N LYS A 25 -11.96 -1.65 -8.44
CA LYS A 25 -13.19 -1.89 -7.68
C LYS A 25 -12.89 -2.28 -6.24
N PRO A 26 -13.89 -2.20 -5.34
CA PRO A 26 -13.75 -2.79 -4.00
C PRO A 26 -13.38 -4.28 -4.12
N GLN A 27 -12.56 -4.76 -3.18
CA GLN A 27 -12.09 -6.16 -3.11
C GLN A 27 -11.15 -6.58 -4.24
N GLU A 28 -10.72 -5.67 -5.10
CA GLU A 28 -9.78 -5.96 -6.17
C GLU A 28 -8.35 -5.52 -5.82
N VAL A 29 -7.39 -6.31 -6.29
CA VAL A 29 -5.98 -5.94 -6.36
C VAL A 29 -5.66 -5.64 -7.82
N VAL A 30 -5.27 -4.43 -8.11
CA VAL A 30 -4.71 -4.05 -9.42
C VAL A 30 -3.20 -4.00 -9.29
N ALA A 31 -2.51 -4.80 -10.11
CA ALA A 31 -1.05 -4.81 -10.13
C ALA A 31 -0.51 -3.98 -11.29
N ILE A 32 0.57 -3.26 -11.03
CA ILE A 32 1.30 -2.47 -12.03
C ILE A 32 2.70 -3.04 -12.16
N LEU A 33 2.95 -3.64 -13.31
CA LEU A 33 4.23 -4.28 -13.66
C LEU A 33 5.11 -3.30 -14.45
N GLY A 34 6.41 -3.32 -14.19
CA GLY A 34 7.36 -2.55 -14.98
C GLY A 34 8.75 -2.53 -14.37
N GLN A 35 9.74 -2.14 -15.18
CA GLN A 35 11.12 -2.02 -14.73
C GLN A 35 11.29 -0.90 -13.68
N SER A 36 12.39 -0.94 -12.93
CA SER A 36 12.75 0.17 -12.04
C SER A 36 12.89 1.47 -12.84
N GLY A 37 12.41 2.59 -12.27
CA GLY A 37 12.42 3.89 -12.92
C GLY A 37 11.35 4.12 -14.00
N SER A 38 10.45 3.16 -14.25
CA SER A 38 9.41 3.31 -15.27
C SER A 38 8.24 4.26 -14.89
N GLY A 39 8.19 4.75 -13.63
CA GLY A 39 7.15 5.67 -13.15
C GLY A 39 6.07 5.03 -12.27
N LYS A 40 6.23 3.77 -11.85
CA LYS A 40 5.25 3.08 -10.99
C LYS A 40 5.09 3.73 -9.61
N SER A 41 6.19 3.95 -8.90
CA SER A 41 6.17 4.62 -7.59
C SER A 41 5.70 6.07 -7.71
N THR A 42 5.99 6.75 -8.82
CA THR A 42 5.48 8.08 -9.13
C THR A 42 3.96 8.12 -9.13
N LEU A 43 3.30 7.11 -9.74
CA LEU A 43 1.84 7.00 -9.66
C LEU A 43 1.35 6.87 -8.22
N LEU A 44 1.98 6.01 -7.42
CA LEU A 44 1.60 5.86 -6.00
C LEU A 44 1.80 7.17 -5.23
N ASP A 45 2.90 7.90 -5.48
CA ASP A 45 3.17 9.19 -4.84
C ASP A 45 2.11 10.25 -5.19
N ILE A 46 1.66 10.29 -6.47
CA ILE A 46 0.60 11.21 -6.90
C ILE A 46 -0.73 10.80 -6.25
N VAL A 47 -1.07 9.51 -6.23
CA VAL A 47 -2.30 9.01 -5.60
C VAL A 47 -2.28 9.30 -4.10
N ALA A 48 -1.16 9.08 -3.41
CA ALA A 48 -0.99 9.39 -1.99
C ALA A 48 -0.99 10.91 -1.69
N GLY A 49 -0.66 11.75 -2.69
CA GLY A 49 -0.61 13.21 -2.56
C GLY A 49 0.74 13.76 -2.14
N PHE A 50 1.81 12.97 -2.24
CA PHE A 50 3.18 13.44 -2.03
C PHE A 50 3.70 14.26 -3.21
N VAL A 51 3.14 14.02 -4.39
CA VAL A 51 3.48 14.70 -5.65
C VAL A 51 2.19 15.21 -6.28
N GLU A 52 2.22 16.43 -6.80
CA GLU A 52 1.09 17.02 -7.53
C GLU A 52 1.10 16.58 -8.99
N SER A 53 -0.04 16.15 -9.52
CA SER A 53 -0.20 15.87 -10.95
C SER A 53 -0.25 17.16 -11.77
N SER A 54 0.17 17.09 -13.03
CA SER A 54 0.03 18.20 -13.97
C SER A 54 -1.41 18.38 -14.46
N SER A 55 -2.15 17.28 -14.58
CA SER A 55 -3.56 17.24 -14.98
C SER A 55 -4.21 15.90 -14.63
N GLY A 56 -5.50 15.76 -14.91
CA GLY A 56 -6.26 14.53 -14.70
C GLY A 56 -7.10 14.53 -13.43
N SER A 57 -7.62 13.37 -13.05
CA SER A 57 -8.52 13.19 -11.91
C SER A 57 -8.24 11.90 -11.18
N ILE A 58 -8.37 11.91 -9.85
CA ILE A 58 -8.32 10.73 -8.97
C ILE A 58 -9.58 10.76 -8.11
N ARG A 59 -10.48 9.79 -8.28
CA ARG A 59 -11.76 9.78 -7.59
C ARG A 59 -12.00 8.49 -6.84
N LEU A 60 -12.50 8.61 -5.61
CA LEU A 60 -13.11 7.51 -4.88
C LEU A 60 -14.63 7.70 -4.87
N GLY A 61 -15.34 6.97 -5.72
CA GLY A 61 -16.75 7.22 -6.00
C GLY A 61 -16.98 8.62 -6.54
N ALA A 62 -17.78 9.43 -5.86
CA ALA A 62 -18.04 10.83 -6.24
C ALA A 62 -16.97 11.82 -5.71
N LYS A 63 -16.09 11.38 -4.79
CA LYS A 63 -15.13 12.28 -4.12
C LYS A 63 -13.85 12.41 -4.93
N GLU A 64 -13.50 13.65 -5.34
CA GLU A 64 -12.21 13.97 -5.94
C GLU A 64 -11.12 14.02 -4.88
N LEU A 65 -9.96 13.43 -5.16
CA LEU A 65 -8.81 13.38 -4.25
C LEU A 65 -7.69 14.36 -4.62
N ILE A 66 -7.63 14.82 -5.88
CA ILE A 66 -6.66 15.86 -6.29
C ILE A 66 -6.98 17.15 -5.52
N GLY A 67 -5.93 17.84 -5.08
CA GLY A 67 -6.05 19.04 -4.25
C GLY A 67 -6.33 18.79 -2.78
N LEU A 68 -6.60 17.52 -2.36
CA LEU A 68 -6.63 17.17 -0.96
C LEU A 68 -5.21 17.00 -0.40
N PRO A 69 -4.90 17.55 0.76
CA PRO A 69 -3.63 17.28 1.44
C PRO A 69 -3.56 15.81 1.85
N VAL A 70 -2.34 15.29 1.97
CA VAL A 70 -2.03 13.86 2.25
C VAL A 70 -2.86 13.29 3.41
N GLU A 71 -2.94 14.03 4.51
CA GLU A 71 -3.63 13.59 5.73
C GLU A 71 -5.16 13.52 5.62
N LYS A 72 -5.74 14.09 4.53
CA LYS A 72 -7.19 14.06 4.24
C LYS A 72 -7.56 13.06 3.14
N ARG A 73 -6.56 12.46 2.51
CA ARG A 73 -6.79 11.38 1.54
C ARG A 73 -7.12 10.07 2.26
N PRO A 74 -8.15 9.36 1.85
CA PRO A 74 -8.55 8.09 2.46
C PRO A 74 -7.64 6.94 1.98
N ILE A 75 -6.35 7.07 2.23
CA ILE A 75 -5.29 6.23 1.67
C ILE A 75 -4.35 5.80 2.77
N THR A 76 -3.90 4.55 2.67
CA THR A 76 -2.75 4.05 3.40
C THR A 76 -1.75 3.46 2.43
N ILE A 77 -0.45 3.58 2.74
CA ILE A 77 0.63 3.11 1.88
C ILE A 77 1.62 2.26 2.66
N LEU A 78 1.98 1.11 2.09
CA LEU A 78 3.09 0.27 2.54
C LEU A 78 4.25 0.46 1.57
N PHE A 79 5.33 1.06 2.06
CA PHE A 79 6.55 1.29 1.31
C PHE A 79 7.43 0.04 1.28
N GLN A 80 8.31 -0.07 0.29
CA GLN A 80 9.31 -1.12 0.15
C GLN A 80 10.15 -1.31 1.43
N ASN A 81 10.61 -0.21 2.02
CA ASN A 81 11.22 -0.24 3.34
C ASN A 81 10.12 -0.20 4.40
N HIS A 82 10.11 -1.17 5.30
CA HIS A 82 9.04 -1.33 6.31
C HIS A 82 8.88 -0.12 7.22
N ASN A 83 9.92 0.71 7.35
CA ASN A 83 9.94 1.92 8.19
C ASN A 83 9.44 1.67 9.62
N LEU A 84 9.74 0.47 10.18
CA LEU A 84 9.44 0.16 11.55
C LEU A 84 10.42 0.88 12.47
N PHE A 85 9.91 1.32 13.61
CA PHE A 85 10.74 1.81 14.69
C PHE A 85 11.31 0.62 15.45
N GLU A 86 12.54 0.24 15.16
CA GLU A 86 13.19 -0.99 15.62
C GLU A 86 13.26 -1.10 17.16
N HIS A 87 13.33 0.01 17.86
CA HIS A 87 13.39 0.11 19.33
C HIS A 87 12.03 0.07 20.01
N LEU A 88 10.94 0.12 19.25
CA LEU A 88 9.57 0.04 19.77
C LEU A 88 9.04 -1.39 19.68
N THR A 89 8.09 -1.70 20.56
CA THR A 89 7.33 -2.95 20.48
C THR A 89 6.44 -2.99 19.24
N VAL A 90 6.00 -4.20 18.88
CA VAL A 90 5.03 -4.43 17.81
C VAL A 90 3.76 -3.60 18.03
N GLN A 91 3.17 -3.67 19.23
CA GLN A 91 2.00 -2.88 19.61
C GLN A 91 2.21 -1.39 19.35
N LYS A 92 3.33 -0.83 19.83
CA LYS A 92 3.64 0.60 19.64
C LYS A 92 3.84 0.96 18.18
N ASN A 93 4.51 0.10 17.39
CA ASN A 93 4.66 0.30 15.95
C ASN A 93 3.30 0.37 15.25
N ILE A 94 2.35 -0.50 15.60
CA ILE A 94 1.02 -0.53 15.00
C ILE A 94 0.22 0.72 15.41
N LEU A 95 0.26 1.11 16.68
CA LEU A 95 -0.45 2.29 17.20
C LEU A 95 -0.02 3.60 16.52
N LEU A 96 1.22 3.72 16.06
CA LEU A 96 1.67 4.87 15.26
C LEU A 96 0.89 5.06 13.96
N GLY A 97 0.18 4.03 13.49
CA GLY A 97 -0.73 4.15 12.34
C GLY A 97 -1.94 5.06 12.61
N VAL A 98 -2.40 5.20 13.85
CA VAL A 98 -3.63 5.92 14.23
C VAL A 98 -3.42 6.99 15.26
N SER A 99 -2.38 6.95 16.07
CA SER A 99 -2.15 7.88 17.18
C SER A 99 -0.75 8.50 17.14
N LYS A 100 -0.68 9.80 17.34
CA LYS A 100 0.60 10.51 17.55
C LYS A 100 1.09 10.37 18.99
N VAL A 101 0.22 9.99 19.91
CA VAL A 101 0.50 9.80 21.33
C VAL A 101 0.29 8.32 21.64
N LEU A 102 1.37 7.63 21.96
CA LEU A 102 1.36 6.20 22.31
C LEU A 102 0.72 6.02 23.70
N LYS A 103 -0.61 6.10 23.77
CA LYS A 103 -1.39 5.79 24.97
C LYS A 103 -1.96 4.40 24.83
N ASP A 104 -1.78 3.59 25.83
CA ASP A 104 -2.33 2.24 25.89
C ASP A 104 -3.77 2.30 26.46
N SER A 105 -4.71 2.92 25.72
CA SER A 105 -6.12 2.83 26.08
C SER A 105 -6.63 1.41 25.79
N ILE A 106 -7.61 0.94 26.58
CA ILE A 106 -8.21 -0.40 26.40
C ILE A 106 -8.67 -0.57 24.94
N GLU A 107 -9.33 0.43 24.37
CA GLU A 107 -9.82 0.40 22.99
C GLU A 107 -8.70 0.27 21.95
N GLU A 108 -7.56 0.93 22.16
CA GLU A 108 -6.41 0.84 21.26
C GLU A 108 -5.72 -0.53 21.35
N VAL A 109 -5.61 -1.08 22.55
CA VAL A 109 -5.08 -2.45 22.76
C VAL A 109 -5.94 -3.49 22.05
N GLU A 110 -7.27 -3.42 22.20
CA GLU A 110 -8.19 -4.34 21.52
C GLU A 110 -8.09 -4.23 19.98
N LYS A 111 -7.97 -3.01 19.44
CA LYS A 111 -7.75 -2.82 17.99
C LYS A 111 -6.46 -3.45 17.51
N VAL A 112 -5.37 -3.27 18.27
CA VAL A 112 -4.07 -3.89 17.94
C VAL A 112 -4.16 -5.41 17.98
N GLN A 113 -4.77 -5.99 19.02
CA GLN A 113 -4.93 -7.44 19.13
C GLN A 113 -5.73 -8.01 17.95
N ALA A 114 -6.83 -7.34 17.57
CA ALA A 114 -7.63 -7.76 16.41
C ALA A 114 -6.81 -7.76 15.10
N ILE A 115 -6.00 -6.73 14.88
CA ILE A 115 -5.13 -6.64 13.70
C ILE A 115 -3.99 -7.67 13.75
N LEU A 116 -3.35 -7.88 14.92
CA LEU A 116 -2.31 -8.89 15.08
C LEU A 116 -2.82 -10.30 14.74
N LYS A 117 -4.04 -10.62 15.16
CA LYS A 117 -4.70 -11.88 14.77
C LYS A 117 -4.89 -11.97 13.24
N GLU A 118 -5.21 -10.89 12.56
CA GLU A 118 -5.39 -10.88 11.11
C GLU A 118 -4.08 -11.15 10.34
N VAL A 119 -2.96 -10.65 10.87
CA VAL A 119 -1.64 -10.84 10.24
C VAL A 119 -0.88 -12.05 10.80
N GLY A 120 -1.49 -12.82 11.74
CA GLY A 120 -0.90 -14.04 12.31
C GLY A 120 0.28 -13.77 13.24
N LEU A 121 0.14 -12.77 14.13
CA LEU A 121 1.14 -12.37 15.12
C LEU A 121 0.51 -12.15 16.51
N GLU A 122 -0.43 -13.02 16.94
CA GLU A 122 -1.23 -12.85 18.15
C GLU A 122 -0.39 -12.68 19.43
N ASP A 123 0.76 -13.34 19.51
CA ASP A 123 1.58 -13.37 20.74
C ASP A 123 2.80 -12.41 20.69
N PHE A 124 2.84 -11.52 19.70
CA PHE A 124 4.02 -10.68 19.46
C PHE A 124 3.87 -9.22 19.90
N GLU A 125 2.76 -8.83 20.54
CA GLU A 125 2.47 -7.43 20.88
C GLU A 125 3.57 -6.73 21.69
N HIS A 126 4.21 -7.45 22.59
CA HIS A 126 5.26 -6.92 23.47
C HIS A 126 6.68 -7.14 22.93
N THR A 127 6.83 -7.85 21.82
CA THR A 127 8.13 -8.11 21.19
C THR A 127 8.66 -6.82 20.57
N ILE A 128 9.97 -6.55 20.74
CA ILE A 128 10.65 -5.40 20.12
C ILE A 128 10.84 -5.68 18.63
N ALA A 129 10.55 -4.72 17.76
CA ALA A 129 10.54 -4.92 16.32
C ALA A 129 11.88 -5.40 15.74
N SER A 130 13.02 -5.00 16.33
CA SER A 130 14.34 -5.49 15.93
C SER A 130 14.59 -6.99 16.19
N GLN A 131 13.76 -7.64 17.02
CA GLN A 131 13.87 -9.08 17.33
C GLN A 131 13.07 -9.96 16.37
N LEU A 132 12.31 -9.35 15.45
CA LEU A 132 11.46 -10.04 14.49
C LEU A 132 12.25 -10.47 13.25
N SER A 133 11.84 -11.59 12.64
CA SER A 133 12.28 -11.95 11.29
C SER A 133 11.77 -10.94 10.24
N GLY A 134 12.39 -10.88 9.05
CA GLY A 134 11.97 -9.98 7.98
C GLY A 134 10.49 -10.15 7.61
N GLY A 135 9.99 -11.38 7.49
CA GLY A 135 8.59 -11.65 7.22
C GLY A 135 7.65 -11.19 8.35
N GLN A 136 8.07 -11.34 9.62
CA GLN A 136 7.32 -10.81 10.77
C GLN A 136 7.31 -9.29 10.78
N GLN A 137 8.42 -8.63 10.47
CA GLN A 137 8.49 -7.17 10.32
C GLN A 137 7.54 -6.68 9.24
N GLN A 138 7.45 -7.39 8.12
CA GLN A 138 6.53 -7.08 7.03
C GLN A 138 5.07 -7.19 7.48
N ARG A 139 4.72 -8.24 8.24
CA ARG A 139 3.37 -8.39 8.82
C ARG A 139 3.04 -7.26 9.80
N VAL A 140 3.99 -6.81 10.61
CA VAL A 140 3.81 -5.65 11.50
C VAL A 140 3.61 -4.36 10.70
N ALA A 141 4.38 -4.13 9.64
CA ALA A 141 4.22 -2.97 8.77
C ALA A 141 2.85 -2.98 8.08
N LEU A 142 2.39 -4.13 7.60
CA LEU A 142 1.04 -4.30 7.06
C LEU A 142 -0.04 -4.03 8.14
N ALA A 143 0.13 -4.56 9.36
CA ALA A 143 -0.78 -4.30 10.47
C ALA A 143 -0.89 -2.80 10.80
N ARG A 144 0.24 -2.08 10.78
CA ARG A 144 0.28 -0.63 11.02
C ARG A 144 -0.50 0.18 9.96
N VAL A 145 -0.51 -0.24 8.70
CA VAL A 145 -1.30 0.44 7.67
C VAL A 145 -2.78 0.05 7.75
N LEU A 146 -3.11 -1.17 8.12
CA LEU A 146 -4.48 -1.67 8.23
C LEU A 146 -5.26 -1.08 9.40
N ILE A 147 -4.60 -0.77 10.52
CA ILE A 147 -5.28 -0.20 11.70
C ILE A 147 -5.93 1.16 11.40
N ARG A 148 -5.49 1.85 10.35
CA ARG A 148 -6.07 3.12 9.87
C ARG A 148 -7.46 2.96 9.26
N ARG A 149 -7.82 1.76 8.79
CA ARG A 149 -9.11 1.44 8.15
C ARG A 149 -9.45 2.34 6.96
N GLU A 150 -8.43 2.79 6.22
CA GLU A 150 -8.65 3.57 5.00
C GLU A 150 -9.04 2.64 3.84
N PRO A 151 -9.94 3.06 2.95
CA PRO A 151 -10.45 2.20 1.87
C PRO A 151 -9.48 1.98 0.70
N ILE A 152 -8.40 2.75 0.60
CA ILE A 152 -7.39 2.61 -0.46
C ILE A 152 -6.07 2.13 0.16
N LEU A 153 -5.55 0.99 -0.35
CA LEU A 153 -4.27 0.43 0.03
C LEU A 153 -3.29 0.52 -1.14
N LEU A 154 -2.20 1.22 -0.94
CA LEU A 154 -1.10 1.30 -1.90
C LEU A 154 0.08 0.47 -1.40
N LEU A 155 0.68 -0.32 -2.30
CA LEU A 155 1.79 -1.22 -2.01
C LEU A 155 2.94 -0.95 -2.99
N ASP A 156 4.05 -0.43 -2.49
CA ASP A 156 5.23 -0.11 -3.30
C ASP A 156 6.31 -1.18 -3.12
N GLU A 157 6.41 -2.10 -4.07
CA GLU A 157 7.32 -3.27 -4.05
C GLU A 157 7.38 -3.96 -2.68
N PRO A 158 6.22 -4.32 -2.10
CA PRO A 158 6.09 -4.55 -0.66
C PRO A 158 6.84 -5.79 -0.16
N PHE A 159 7.20 -6.73 -1.03
CA PHE A 159 7.75 -8.03 -0.63
C PHE A 159 9.12 -8.33 -1.23
N THR A 160 9.77 -7.30 -1.76
CA THR A 160 11.14 -7.39 -2.26
C THR A 160 12.10 -7.80 -1.13
N GLY A 161 12.95 -8.79 -1.41
CA GLY A 161 13.96 -9.30 -0.45
C GLY A 161 13.46 -10.36 0.53
N LEU A 162 12.19 -10.76 0.46
CA LEU A 162 11.69 -11.93 1.19
C LEU A 162 12.05 -13.23 0.44
N ASP A 163 12.20 -14.31 1.19
CA ASP A 163 12.26 -15.65 0.58
C ASP A 163 10.91 -15.99 -0.09
N GLU A 164 10.96 -16.89 -1.07
CA GLU A 164 9.79 -17.22 -1.91
C GLU A 164 8.57 -17.64 -1.09
N LYS A 165 8.76 -18.51 -0.09
CA LYS A 165 7.67 -19.02 0.75
C LYS A 165 6.98 -17.86 1.51
N THR A 166 7.78 -17.03 2.18
CA THR A 166 7.28 -15.88 2.95
C THR A 166 6.60 -14.87 2.03
N ARG A 167 7.16 -14.63 0.83
CA ARG A 167 6.57 -13.75 -0.19
C ARG A 167 5.18 -14.24 -0.60
N LEU A 168 5.03 -15.51 -0.93
CA LEU A 168 3.74 -16.10 -1.30
C LEU A 168 2.70 -16.01 -0.17
N GLU A 169 3.10 -16.29 1.07
CA GLU A 169 2.23 -16.13 2.24
C GLU A 169 1.75 -14.68 2.41
N MET A 170 2.63 -13.69 2.18
CA MET A 170 2.30 -12.27 2.28
C MET A 170 1.35 -11.82 1.16
N LEU A 171 1.54 -12.31 -0.07
CA LEU A 171 0.63 -12.06 -1.18
C LEU A 171 -0.78 -12.59 -0.87
N ASP A 172 -0.89 -13.82 -0.40
CA ASP A 172 -2.18 -14.42 -0.01
C ASP A 172 -2.85 -13.64 1.15
N LEU A 173 -2.05 -13.17 2.10
CA LEU A 173 -2.52 -12.35 3.19
C LEU A 173 -3.09 -11.02 2.68
N VAL A 174 -2.39 -10.32 1.78
CA VAL A 174 -2.88 -9.07 1.16
C VAL A 174 -4.18 -9.31 0.40
N LYS A 175 -4.26 -10.36 -0.41
CA LYS A 175 -5.48 -10.73 -1.13
C LYS A 175 -6.66 -10.94 -0.17
N LYS A 176 -6.45 -11.73 0.88
CA LYS A 176 -7.46 -12.00 1.92
C LYS A 176 -7.94 -10.71 2.61
N ILE A 177 -7.01 -9.82 2.96
CA ILE A 177 -7.30 -8.55 3.63
C ILE A 177 -8.05 -7.61 2.68
N THR A 178 -7.63 -7.51 1.42
CA THR A 178 -8.29 -6.69 0.38
C THR A 178 -9.77 -7.06 0.26
N VAL A 179 -10.08 -8.36 0.20
CA VAL A 179 -11.47 -8.85 0.13
C VAL A 179 -12.21 -8.60 1.44
N LYS A 180 -11.58 -8.91 2.58
CA LYS A 180 -12.24 -8.81 3.90
C LYS A 180 -12.66 -7.39 4.27
N HIS A 181 -11.86 -6.39 3.87
CA HIS A 181 -12.07 -4.98 4.24
C HIS A 181 -12.57 -4.11 3.08
N ASP A 182 -13.03 -4.72 1.98
CA ASP A 182 -13.53 -4.01 0.78
C ASP A 182 -12.53 -2.98 0.23
N LEU A 183 -11.22 -3.29 0.29
CA LEU A 183 -10.18 -2.35 -0.10
C LEU A 183 -10.07 -2.21 -1.63
N HIS A 184 -9.67 -1.03 -2.06
CA HIS A 184 -9.16 -0.75 -3.40
C HIS A 184 -7.65 -0.83 -3.34
N THR A 185 -7.05 -1.94 -3.79
CA THR A 185 -5.61 -2.17 -3.62
C THR A 185 -4.87 -1.95 -4.94
N ILE A 186 -3.87 -1.08 -4.93
CA ILE A 186 -2.91 -0.91 -6.03
C ILE A 186 -1.55 -1.42 -5.54
N MET A 187 -0.99 -2.39 -6.25
CA MET A 187 0.34 -2.93 -5.97
C MET A 187 1.27 -2.67 -7.15
N VAL A 188 2.40 -2.05 -6.90
CA VAL A 188 3.48 -1.99 -7.90
C VAL A 188 4.53 -3.05 -7.60
N THR A 189 4.98 -3.73 -8.64
CA THR A 189 6.00 -4.78 -8.55
C THR A 189 6.77 -4.89 -9.87
N HIS A 190 7.92 -5.53 -9.83
CA HIS A 190 8.64 -5.96 -11.02
C HIS A 190 8.54 -7.47 -11.25
N GLU A 191 7.88 -8.22 -10.34
CA GLU A 191 7.70 -9.66 -10.39
C GLU A 191 6.36 -10.03 -11.02
N ILE A 192 6.40 -10.73 -12.14
CA ILE A 192 5.19 -11.18 -12.85
C ILE A 192 4.40 -12.21 -12.04
N GLU A 193 5.09 -13.06 -11.30
CA GLU A 193 4.48 -14.09 -10.45
C GLU A 193 3.62 -13.51 -9.35
N ASP A 194 4.00 -12.36 -8.79
CA ASP A 194 3.20 -11.63 -7.79
C ASP A 194 1.87 -11.17 -8.40
N CYS A 195 1.93 -10.65 -9.63
CA CYS A 195 0.73 -10.23 -10.35
C CYS A 195 -0.21 -11.42 -10.61
N GLU A 196 0.31 -12.53 -11.14
CA GLU A 196 -0.47 -13.73 -11.46
C GLU A 196 -1.14 -14.34 -10.22
N ARG A 197 -0.51 -14.20 -9.04
CA ARG A 197 -1.04 -14.79 -7.81
C ARG A 197 -2.22 -14.03 -7.24
N ILE A 198 -2.21 -12.71 -7.23
CA ILE A 198 -3.21 -11.95 -6.47
C ILE A 198 -3.98 -10.90 -7.26
N ALA A 199 -3.48 -10.48 -8.42
CA ALA A 199 -4.11 -9.39 -9.15
C ALA A 199 -5.39 -9.82 -9.85
N SER A 200 -6.41 -8.95 -9.79
CA SER A 200 -7.63 -9.05 -10.59
C SER A 200 -7.40 -8.49 -12.00
N HIS A 201 -6.57 -7.47 -12.09
CA HIS A 201 -6.16 -6.83 -13.34
C HIS A 201 -4.68 -6.47 -13.26
N VAL A 202 -3.98 -6.62 -14.39
CA VAL A 202 -2.57 -6.26 -14.52
C VAL A 202 -2.42 -5.15 -15.54
N TYR A 203 -1.70 -4.12 -15.17
CA TYR A 203 -1.26 -3.06 -16.07
C TYR A 203 0.26 -3.08 -16.19
N LYS A 204 0.76 -2.66 -17.34
CA LYS A 204 2.20 -2.54 -17.58
C LYS A 204 2.56 -1.12 -17.95
N MET A 205 3.62 -0.61 -17.33
CA MET A 205 4.24 0.64 -17.77
C MET A 205 5.02 0.41 -19.06
N LYS A 206 4.59 1.07 -20.14
CA LYS A 206 5.23 1.06 -21.45
C LYS A 206 5.33 2.49 -21.97
N ASP A 207 6.53 2.92 -22.32
CA ASP A 207 6.79 4.27 -22.88
C ASP A 207 6.09 5.37 -22.07
N HIS A 208 6.24 5.34 -20.74
CA HIS A 208 5.65 6.27 -19.75
C HIS A 208 4.11 6.25 -19.69
N THR A 209 3.46 5.28 -20.32
CA THR A 209 2.00 5.13 -20.30
C THR A 209 1.61 3.79 -19.66
N LEU A 210 0.51 3.80 -18.92
CA LEU A 210 -0.06 2.61 -18.30
C LEU A 210 -0.96 1.90 -19.32
N VAL A 211 -0.68 0.62 -19.62
CA VAL A 211 -1.41 -0.19 -20.60
C VAL A 211 -1.93 -1.44 -19.91
N ALA A 212 -3.23 -1.74 -20.07
CA ALA A 212 -3.82 -3.00 -19.59
C ALA A 212 -3.22 -4.21 -20.31
N GLN A 213 -3.01 -5.31 -19.57
CA GLN A 213 -2.57 -6.61 -20.11
C GLN A 213 -3.75 -7.57 -20.26
#